data_c2beb729b548e15715849f8ce94bdbc8
#
_entry.id   c2beb729b548e15715849f8ce94bdbc8
#
_cell.length_a   1.000
_cell.length_b   1.000
_cell.length_c   1.000
_cell.angle_alpha   90.00
_cell.angle_beta   90.00
_cell.angle_gamma   90.00
#
_symmetry.space_group_name_H-M   'P 1'
#
loop_
_entity.id
_entity.type
_entity.pdbx_description
1 polymer ?
#
loop_
_entity_poly.entity_id
_entity_poly.type
_entity_poly.pdbx_seq_one_letter_code
_entity_poly.pdbx_strand_id
1 'polypeptide(L)'
;MLKFGLGAAVAALALPMTAAAQSTTGRRTGFNRVADLTHLLGPGFPLFPGAAPFQITPVVSHDTDGYYGSILNYWEHSGTHMDAPIHFAKDGLFVDQLPPETLVVPAAVVNITEKAQRDPDAEVTPDDLIAWERRYGRLPDNAAVLMASGWGARAGSVDAFRNTDSGGVMHFPGFSKAAVDFLLTERRISGIGVDTLSLDHGPSTTF
;
A
#
# COMPACT_ATOMS: atom_id res chain seq x y z
N MET A 1 58.54 12.65 3.39
CA MET A 1 59.01 11.35 3.84
C MET A 1 57.98 10.79 4.81
N LEU A 2 56.98 10.05 4.30
CA LEU A 2 55.91 9.42 5.11
C LEU A 2 56.32 7.95 5.37
N LYS A 3 56.35 7.58 6.62
CA LYS A 3 56.54 6.18 7.04
C LYS A 3 55.15 5.53 7.22
N PHE A 4 54.93 4.46 6.46
CA PHE A 4 53.76 3.58 6.64
C PHE A 4 54.02 2.60 7.79
N GLY A 5 53.11 2.59 8.77
CA GLY A 5 53.10 1.60 9.84
C GLY A 5 52.30 0.38 9.41
N LEU A 6 52.87 -0.80 9.63
CA LEU A 6 52.24 -2.12 9.45
C LEU A 6 51.06 -2.26 10.43
N GLY A 7 49.89 -2.46 9.92
CA GLY A 7 48.73 -2.90 10.69
C GLY A 7 48.66 -4.42 10.77
N ALA A 8 48.50 -4.93 11.98
CA ALA A 8 48.36 -6.35 12.27
C ALA A 8 47.09 -6.93 11.69
N ALA A 9 47.18 -8.03 10.95
CA ALA A 9 46.05 -8.80 10.45
C ALA A 9 45.44 -9.60 11.61
N VAL A 10 44.19 -9.31 11.95
CA VAL A 10 43.37 -10.15 12.84
C VAL A 10 42.70 -11.21 11.96
N ALA A 11 43.15 -12.47 12.09
CA ALA A 11 42.51 -13.61 11.48
C ALA A 11 41.21 -13.93 12.23
N ALA A 12 40.07 -13.61 11.64
CA ALA A 12 38.78 -14.07 12.12
C ALA A 12 38.61 -15.54 11.71
N LEU A 13 38.54 -16.42 12.69
CA LEU A 13 38.15 -17.82 12.51
C LEU A 13 36.64 -17.85 12.20
N ALA A 14 36.29 -18.01 10.94
CA ALA A 14 34.95 -18.32 10.51
C ALA A 14 34.63 -19.79 10.84
N LEU A 15 33.82 -20.00 11.88
CA LEU A 15 33.17 -21.31 12.09
C LEU A 15 32.13 -21.52 10.98
N PRO A 16 32.08 -22.73 10.37
CA PRO A 16 31.04 -23.02 9.39
C PRO A 16 29.69 -23.11 10.11
N MET A 17 28.85 -22.08 9.99
CA MET A 17 27.43 -22.24 10.25
C MET A 17 26.85 -23.10 9.14
N THR A 18 26.64 -24.38 9.41
CA THR A 18 25.77 -25.21 8.59
C THR A 18 24.36 -24.73 8.79
N ALA A 19 23.94 -23.78 7.95
CA ALA A 19 22.54 -23.48 7.78
C ALA A 19 21.91 -24.74 7.17
N ALA A 20 21.20 -25.52 8.00
CA ALA A 20 20.28 -26.51 7.51
C ALA A 20 19.22 -25.75 6.71
N ALA A 21 19.34 -25.78 5.38
CA ALA A 21 18.31 -25.33 4.49
C ALA A 21 17.08 -26.22 4.77
N GLN A 22 16.16 -25.70 5.58
CA GLN A 22 14.82 -26.28 5.64
C GLN A 22 14.24 -26.06 4.25
N SER A 23 14.18 -27.12 3.45
CA SER A 23 13.44 -27.13 2.21
C SER A 23 11.96 -26.98 2.57
N THR A 24 11.50 -25.73 2.67
CA THR A 24 10.09 -25.47 2.55
C THR A 24 9.73 -25.90 1.13
N THR A 25 9.02 -27.01 1.00
CA THR A 25 8.31 -27.37 -0.21
C THR A 25 7.28 -26.27 -0.45
N GLY A 26 7.76 -25.12 -0.89
CA GLY A 26 6.93 -24.00 -1.28
C GLY A 26 6.02 -24.47 -2.39
N ARG A 27 4.72 -24.50 -2.12
CA ARG A 27 3.68 -24.69 -3.12
C ARG A 27 3.99 -23.68 -4.23
N ARG A 28 4.48 -24.16 -5.38
CA ARG A 28 4.67 -23.32 -6.56
C ARG A 28 3.29 -22.82 -6.96
N THR A 29 2.95 -21.59 -6.57
CA THR A 29 1.80 -20.90 -7.10
C THR A 29 2.19 -20.44 -8.50
N GLY A 30 1.79 -21.21 -9.51
CA GLY A 30 1.83 -20.77 -10.89
C GLY A 30 0.76 -19.70 -11.09
N PHE A 31 1.10 -18.58 -11.72
CA PHE A 31 0.13 -17.61 -12.19
C PHE A 31 0.13 -17.61 -13.72
N ASN A 32 -1.06 -17.45 -14.30
CA ASN A 32 -1.24 -17.41 -15.75
C ASN A 32 -1.28 -15.98 -16.29
N ARG A 33 -1.40 -14.99 -15.41
CA ARG A 33 -1.56 -13.58 -15.77
C ARG A 33 -1.01 -12.68 -14.66
N VAL A 34 -0.39 -11.59 -15.07
CA VAL A 34 -0.07 -10.43 -14.24
C VAL A 34 -0.98 -9.28 -14.67
N ALA A 35 -1.56 -8.56 -13.74
CA ALA A 35 -2.34 -7.35 -13.99
C ALA A 35 -1.68 -6.19 -13.25
N ASP A 36 -1.42 -5.10 -13.96
CA ASP A 36 -0.98 -3.85 -13.36
C ASP A 36 -2.23 -3.09 -12.87
N LEU A 37 -2.28 -2.81 -11.57
CA LEU A 37 -3.35 -2.07 -10.91
C LEU A 37 -2.89 -0.67 -10.49
N THR A 38 -1.71 -0.24 -10.94
CA THR A 38 -1.10 1.03 -10.58
C THR A 38 -1.77 2.19 -11.32
N HIS A 39 -2.17 3.22 -10.60
CA HIS A 39 -2.50 4.49 -11.21
C HIS A 39 -1.24 5.21 -11.68
N LEU A 40 -1.34 5.91 -12.81
CA LEU A 40 -0.23 6.74 -13.29
C LEU A 40 0.02 7.89 -12.29
N LEU A 41 1.19 7.87 -11.64
CA LEU A 41 1.60 8.93 -10.75
C LEU A 41 2.26 10.07 -11.55
N GLY A 42 1.76 11.27 -11.38
CA GLY A 42 2.28 12.45 -12.05
C GLY A 42 1.76 13.75 -11.45
N PRO A 43 2.20 14.91 -11.98
CA PRO A 43 1.65 16.21 -11.57
C PRO A 43 0.12 16.23 -11.72
N GLY A 44 -0.59 16.65 -10.67
CA GLY A 44 -2.05 16.68 -10.66
C GLY A 44 -2.73 15.39 -10.19
N PHE A 45 -1.97 14.35 -9.82
CA PHE A 45 -2.57 13.17 -9.17
C PHE A 45 -3.25 13.60 -7.85
N PRO A 46 -4.47 13.09 -7.55
CA PRO A 46 -5.17 13.41 -6.32
C PRO A 46 -4.38 12.97 -5.08
N LEU A 47 -4.09 13.90 -4.21
CA LEU A 47 -3.42 13.68 -2.93
C LEU A 47 -4.30 14.15 -1.79
N PHE A 48 -4.00 13.67 -0.58
CA PHE A 48 -4.64 14.17 0.63
C PHE A 48 -4.41 15.69 0.76
N PRO A 49 -5.40 16.48 1.25
CA PRO A 49 -5.23 17.93 1.39
C PRO A 49 -4.01 18.29 2.26
N GLY A 50 -3.20 19.22 1.76
CA GLY A 50 -1.96 19.64 2.44
C GLY A 50 -0.71 18.83 2.07
N ALA A 51 -0.83 17.69 1.39
CA ALA A 51 0.32 16.95 0.89
C ALA A 51 1.06 17.73 -0.20
N ALA A 52 2.39 17.64 -0.22
CA ALA A 52 3.22 18.24 -1.25
C ALA A 52 2.92 17.61 -2.62
N PRO A 53 2.70 18.41 -3.68
CA PRO A 53 2.40 17.87 -5.00
C PRO A 53 3.59 17.10 -5.59
N PHE A 54 3.30 16.11 -6.41
CA PHE A 54 4.31 15.42 -7.19
C PHE A 54 4.96 16.36 -8.20
N GLN A 55 6.29 16.44 -8.19
CA GLN A 55 7.08 17.29 -9.08
C GLN A 55 8.12 16.47 -9.85
N ILE A 56 8.25 16.76 -11.13
CA ILE A 56 9.29 16.23 -12.01
C ILE A 56 10.13 17.40 -12.49
N THR A 57 11.42 17.40 -12.19
CA THR A 57 12.37 18.40 -12.66
C THR A 57 13.39 17.73 -13.57
N PRO A 58 13.30 17.89 -14.92
CA PRO A 58 14.32 17.40 -15.83
C PRO A 58 15.68 18.05 -15.53
N VAL A 59 16.74 17.25 -15.46
CA VAL A 59 18.11 17.72 -15.17
C VAL A 59 19.09 17.42 -16.29
N VAL A 60 18.81 16.38 -17.09
CA VAL A 60 19.56 16.04 -18.30
C VAL A 60 18.60 15.62 -19.40
N SER A 61 19.00 15.85 -20.67
CA SER A 61 18.19 15.53 -21.85
C SER A 61 19.01 14.83 -22.92
N HIS A 62 18.33 14.07 -23.81
CA HIS A 62 19.00 13.39 -24.92
C HIS A 62 19.72 14.38 -25.85
N ASP A 63 19.19 15.57 -26.06
CA ASP A 63 19.73 16.54 -27.02
C ASP A 63 21.06 17.16 -26.55
N THR A 64 21.23 17.35 -25.23
CA THR A 64 22.41 17.97 -24.65
C THR A 64 23.39 17.00 -24.04
N ASP A 65 22.88 15.93 -23.43
CA ASP A 65 23.67 15.03 -22.57
C ASP A 65 23.74 13.60 -23.09
N GLY A 66 22.96 13.27 -24.13
CA GLY A 66 22.88 11.93 -24.72
C GLY A 66 22.03 10.93 -23.93
N TYR A 67 21.45 11.35 -22.81
CA TYR A 67 20.53 10.56 -22.00
C TYR A 67 19.51 11.46 -21.27
N TYR A 68 18.48 10.85 -20.69
CA TYR A 68 17.44 11.57 -19.98
C TYR A 68 17.44 11.24 -18.49
N GLY A 69 17.24 12.26 -17.65
CA GLY A 69 17.09 12.09 -16.21
C GLY A 69 16.35 13.24 -15.56
N SER A 70 15.63 12.94 -14.50
CA SER A 70 14.86 13.91 -13.73
C SER A 70 15.02 13.69 -12.24
N ILE A 71 14.89 14.77 -11.47
CA ILE A 71 14.66 14.69 -10.03
C ILE A 71 13.16 14.55 -9.78
N LEU A 72 12.77 13.61 -8.92
CA LEU A 72 11.40 13.44 -8.46
C LEU A 72 11.31 13.94 -7.01
N ASN A 73 10.29 14.78 -6.75
CA ASN A 73 9.97 15.24 -5.41
C ASN A 73 8.47 14.98 -5.16
N TYR A 74 8.15 14.18 -4.16
CA TYR A 74 6.78 13.81 -3.84
C TYR A 74 6.63 13.36 -2.39
N TRP A 75 5.41 13.44 -1.89
CA TRP A 75 5.02 12.88 -0.62
C TRP A 75 4.97 11.35 -0.73
N GLU A 76 5.49 10.61 0.26
CA GLU A 76 5.54 9.13 0.21
C GLU A 76 4.16 8.48 0.06
N HIS A 77 3.12 9.08 0.64
CA HIS A 77 1.73 8.65 0.50
C HIS A 77 1.10 9.22 -0.78
N SER A 78 1.64 8.85 -1.93
CA SER A 78 1.20 9.33 -3.24
C SER A 78 0.99 8.18 -4.22
N GLY A 79 -0.12 8.22 -4.96
CA GLY A 79 -0.44 7.21 -5.97
C GLY A 79 -0.80 5.86 -5.38
N THR A 80 -0.53 4.81 -6.15
CA THR A 80 -0.72 3.43 -5.68
C THR A 80 0.48 3.02 -4.84
N HIS A 81 0.31 2.94 -3.53
CA HIS A 81 1.37 2.71 -2.57
C HIS A 81 0.90 1.82 -1.41
N MET A 82 1.79 1.52 -0.52
CA MET A 82 1.55 0.82 0.74
C MET A 82 2.12 1.64 1.89
N ASP A 83 1.34 1.76 2.96
CA ASP A 83 1.80 2.38 4.20
C ASP A 83 2.54 1.35 5.04
N ALA A 84 3.73 1.73 5.52
CA ALA A 84 4.42 0.95 6.54
C ALA A 84 3.78 1.19 7.93
N PRO A 85 3.88 0.24 8.88
CA PRO A 85 3.31 0.39 10.23
C PRO A 85 3.71 1.67 10.96
N ILE A 86 4.92 2.21 10.68
CA ILE A 86 5.40 3.46 11.29
C ILE A 86 4.51 4.66 10.99
N HIS A 87 3.70 4.60 9.92
CA HIS A 87 2.86 5.72 9.53
C HIS A 87 1.90 6.16 10.66
N PHE A 88 1.29 5.22 11.37
CA PHE A 88 0.41 5.49 12.50
C PHE A 88 0.89 4.92 13.85
N ALA A 89 1.76 3.92 13.83
CA ALA A 89 2.29 3.30 15.04
C ALA A 89 3.68 3.86 15.36
N LYS A 90 3.82 4.65 16.42
CA LYS A 90 5.07 5.33 16.84
C LYS A 90 6.31 4.43 16.85
N ASP A 91 6.14 3.15 17.22
CA ASP A 91 7.21 2.16 17.27
C ASP A 91 7.04 1.09 16.17
N GLY A 92 6.29 1.42 15.10
CA GLY A 92 6.06 0.55 13.96
C GLY A 92 7.28 0.38 13.08
N LEU A 93 7.29 -0.70 12.28
CA LEU A 93 8.37 -0.96 11.34
C LEU A 93 8.34 0.03 10.16
N PHE A 94 9.51 0.45 9.72
CA PHE A 94 9.70 1.15 8.45
C PHE A 94 9.63 0.16 7.28
N VAL A 95 9.43 0.68 6.07
CA VAL A 95 9.25 -0.15 4.86
C VAL A 95 10.44 -1.07 4.57
N ASP A 96 11.66 -0.61 4.83
CA ASP A 96 12.91 -1.37 4.66
C ASP A 96 13.11 -2.48 5.70
N GLN A 97 12.30 -2.48 6.76
CA GLN A 97 12.29 -3.50 7.82
C GLN A 97 11.22 -4.58 7.59
N LEU A 98 10.33 -4.39 6.61
CA LEU A 98 9.28 -5.36 6.31
C LEU A 98 9.87 -6.54 5.52
N PRO A 99 9.66 -7.79 5.95
CA PRO A 99 10.07 -8.95 5.16
C PRO A 99 9.34 -8.96 3.80
N PRO A 100 10.05 -9.08 2.66
CA PRO A 100 9.41 -9.05 1.33
C PRO A 100 8.31 -10.09 1.14
N GLU A 101 8.41 -11.22 1.85
CA GLU A 101 7.43 -12.30 1.81
C GLU A 101 6.05 -11.87 2.31
N THR A 102 5.99 -10.84 3.17
CA THR A 102 4.73 -10.29 3.68
C THR A 102 3.99 -9.43 2.65
N LEU A 103 4.65 -9.11 1.54
CA LEU A 103 4.11 -8.28 0.46
C LEU A 103 3.59 -9.11 -0.73
N VAL A 104 3.82 -10.43 -0.72
CA VAL A 104 3.33 -11.36 -1.75
C VAL A 104 2.32 -12.30 -1.09
N VAL A 105 1.07 -11.88 -1.07
CA VAL A 105 0.02 -12.50 -0.27
C VAL A 105 -1.24 -12.78 -1.10
N PRO A 106 -2.12 -13.69 -0.67
CA PRO A 106 -3.44 -13.84 -1.25
C PRO A 106 -4.22 -12.52 -1.17
N ALA A 107 -5.00 -12.19 -2.19
CA ALA A 107 -5.87 -11.02 -2.18
C ALA A 107 -7.34 -11.45 -2.12
N ALA A 108 -8.09 -10.85 -1.18
CA ALA A 108 -9.54 -10.97 -1.08
C ALA A 108 -10.17 -9.62 -1.45
N VAL A 109 -10.85 -9.56 -2.59
CA VAL A 109 -11.47 -8.31 -3.07
C VAL A 109 -12.93 -8.26 -2.62
N VAL A 110 -13.25 -7.32 -1.75
CA VAL A 110 -14.60 -7.04 -1.24
C VAL A 110 -15.22 -5.93 -2.08
N ASN A 111 -16.17 -6.29 -2.92
CA ASN A 111 -16.81 -5.35 -3.84
C ASN A 111 -18.01 -4.69 -3.19
N ILE A 112 -17.93 -3.36 -2.98
CA ILE A 112 -19.00 -2.51 -2.46
C ILE A 112 -19.44 -1.44 -3.48
N THR A 113 -19.13 -1.62 -4.76
CA THR A 113 -19.42 -0.63 -5.82
C THR A 113 -20.88 -0.17 -5.82
N GLU A 114 -21.84 -1.10 -5.67
CA GLU A 114 -23.26 -0.74 -5.61
C GLU A 114 -23.64 0.08 -4.37
N LYS A 115 -22.99 -0.16 -3.22
CA LYS A 115 -23.17 0.66 -2.02
C LYS A 115 -22.60 2.06 -2.25
N ALA A 116 -21.38 2.15 -2.75
CA ALA A 116 -20.67 3.40 -3.02
C ALA A 116 -21.35 4.28 -4.09
N GLN A 117 -22.09 3.68 -5.03
CA GLN A 117 -22.90 4.42 -6.01
C GLN A 117 -24.13 5.10 -5.37
N ARG A 118 -24.68 4.51 -4.32
CA ARG A 118 -25.85 5.03 -3.61
C ARG A 118 -25.47 5.99 -2.48
N ASP A 119 -24.32 5.74 -1.87
CA ASP A 119 -23.82 6.51 -0.73
C ASP A 119 -22.29 6.67 -0.90
N PRO A 120 -21.79 7.89 -1.13
CA PRO A 120 -20.35 8.13 -1.24
C PRO A 120 -19.59 7.82 0.05
N ASP A 121 -20.25 7.79 1.20
CA ASP A 121 -19.66 7.48 2.50
C ASP A 121 -19.89 6.03 2.92
N ALA A 122 -20.18 5.16 1.95
CA ALA A 122 -20.40 3.74 2.18
C ALA A 122 -19.15 3.09 2.82
N GLU A 123 -19.39 2.20 3.76
CA GLU A 123 -18.33 1.47 4.45
C GLU A 123 -18.40 -0.03 4.17
N VAL A 124 -17.25 -0.69 4.13
CA VAL A 124 -17.15 -2.14 4.28
C VAL A 124 -17.53 -2.47 5.73
N THR A 125 -18.50 -3.34 5.90
CA THR A 125 -19.00 -3.78 7.21
C THR A 125 -18.63 -5.25 7.49
N PRO A 126 -18.75 -5.75 8.73
CA PRO A 126 -18.60 -7.18 9.02
C PRO A 126 -19.53 -8.07 8.19
N ASP A 127 -20.75 -7.58 7.88
CA ASP A 127 -21.70 -8.34 7.06
C ASP A 127 -21.22 -8.50 5.62
N ASP A 128 -20.54 -7.50 5.05
CA ASP A 128 -19.92 -7.59 3.72
C ASP A 128 -18.82 -8.66 3.70
N LEU A 129 -17.99 -8.71 4.75
CA LEU A 129 -16.93 -9.69 4.92
C LEU A 129 -17.51 -11.10 5.07
N ILE A 130 -18.53 -11.28 5.90
CA ILE A 130 -19.23 -12.54 6.10
C ILE A 130 -19.93 -12.98 4.79
N ALA A 131 -20.54 -12.05 4.06
CA ALA A 131 -21.17 -12.34 2.76
C ALA A 131 -20.12 -12.79 1.73
N TRP A 132 -18.94 -12.15 1.72
CA TRP A 132 -17.81 -12.58 0.91
C TRP A 132 -17.38 -14.01 1.25
N GLU A 133 -17.23 -14.33 2.54
CA GLU A 133 -16.84 -15.67 2.98
C GLU A 133 -17.89 -16.75 2.65
N ARG A 134 -19.16 -16.42 2.72
CA ARG A 134 -20.23 -17.35 2.30
C ARG A 134 -20.11 -17.73 0.82
N ARG A 135 -19.60 -16.83 0.01
CA ARG A 135 -19.47 -17.04 -1.45
C ARG A 135 -18.17 -17.73 -1.84
N TYR A 136 -17.07 -17.38 -1.17
CA TYR A 136 -15.72 -17.76 -1.62
C TYR A 136 -14.96 -18.65 -0.62
N GLY A 137 -15.53 -18.90 0.54
CA GLY A 137 -14.88 -19.58 1.65
C GLY A 137 -14.23 -18.59 2.61
N ARG A 138 -13.77 -19.08 3.76
CA ARG A 138 -13.10 -18.27 4.78
C ARG A 138 -11.94 -17.47 4.17
N LEU A 139 -11.78 -16.22 4.60
CA LEU A 139 -10.64 -15.38 4.22
C LEU A 139 -9.33 -16.16 4.46
N PRO A 140 -8.46 -16.25 3.44
CA PRO A 140 -7.19 -16.96 3.60
C PRO A 140 -6.33 -16.30 4.68
N ASP A 141 -5.61 -17.11 5.44
CA ASP A 141 -4.62 -16.59 6.38
C ASP A 141 -3.56 -15.77 5.62
N ASN A 142 -3.14 -14.67 6.20
CA ASN A 142 -2.23 -13.69 5.65
C ASN A 142 -2.70 -13.04 4.33
N ALA A 143 -4.00 -12.99 4.08
CA ALA A 143 -4.53 -12.26 2.92
C ALA A 143 -4.48 -10.75 3.11
N ALA A 144 -4.30 -10.01 2.01
CA ALA A 144 -4.70 -8.61 1.91
C ALA A 144 -6.19 -8.54 1.58
N VAL A 145 -6.97 -7.79 2.35
CA VAL A 145 -8.40 -7.56 2.12
C VAL A 145 -8.57 -6.21 1.46
N LEU A 146 -8.95 -6.22 0.18
CA LEU A 146 -9.01 -5.04 -0.66
C LEU A 146 -10.46 -4.63 -0.92
N MET A 147 -10.81 -3.39 -0.57
CA MET A 147 -12.09 -2.80 -0.94
C MET A 147 -12.06 -2.42 -2.43
N ALA A 148 -13.10 -2.78 -3.16
CA ALA A 148 -13.36 -2.27 -4.51
C ALA A 148 -14.67 -1.48 -4.48
N SER A 149 -14.56 -0.16 -4.42
CA SER A 149 -15.71 0.76 -4.41
C SER A 149 -16.00 1.36 -5.78
N GLY A 150 -15.07 1.20 -6.73
CA GLY A 150 -15.11 1.84 -8.05
C GLY A 150 -14.64 3.29 -8.03
N TRP A 151 -14.15 3.77 -6.89
CA TRP A 151 -13.69 5.16 -6.72
C TRP A 151 -12.46 5.47 -7.55
N GLY A 152 -11.60 4.49 -7.79
CA GLY A 152 -10.40 4.62 -8.60
C GLY A 152 -10.65 5.21 -9.99
N ALA A 153 -11.85 5.03 -10.56
CA ALA A 153 -12.26 5.66 -11.83
C ALA A 153 -12.26 7.20 -11.79
N ARG A 154 -12.28 7.80 -10.61
CA ARG A 154 -12.27 9.26 -10.40
C ARG A 154 -10.86 9.85 -10.28
N ALA A 155 -9.80 9.04 -10.26
CA ALA A 155 -8.42 9.47 -10.04
C ALA A 155 -7.86 10.45 -11.09
N GLY A 156 -8.56 10.63 -12.21
CA GLY A 156 -8.23 11.66 -13.22
C GLY A 156 -8.61 13.10 -12.85
N SER A 157 -9.31 13.32 -11.72
CA SER A 157 -9.74 14.64 -11.25
C SER A 157 -9.61 14.74 -9.74
N VAL A 158 -8.86 15.73 -9.25
CA VAL A 158 -8.68 15.98 -7.82
C VAL A 158 -10.03 16.21 -7.14
N ASP A 159 -10.88 17.06 -7.73
CA ASP A 159 -12.18 17.40 -7.16
C ASP A 159 -13.15 16.20 -7.12
N ALA A 160 -13.18 15.42 -8.20
CA ALA A 160 -14.01 14.22 -8.26
C ALA A 160 -13.54 13.12 -7.30
N PHE A 161 -12.22 13.00 -7.11
CA PHE A 161 -11.63 11.99 -6.25
C PHE A 161 -11.80 12.32 -4.77
N ARG A 162 -11.56 13.58 -4.39
CA ARG A 162 -11.78 14.08 -3.02
C ARG A 162 -13.26 14.22 -2.69
N ASN A 163 -14.07 14.61 -3.68
CA ASN A 163 -15.52 14.80 -3.54
C ASN A 163 -15.86 15.64 -2.29
N THR A 164 -15.19 16.80 -2.16
CA THR A 164 -15.30 17.67 -0.99
C THR A 164 -16.57 18.52 -1.09
N ASP A 165 -17.36 18.57 -0.02
CA ASP A 165 -18.54 19.40 0.09
C ASP A 165 -18.23 20.88 0.35
N SER A 166 -19.26 21.72 0.44
CA SER A 166 -19.12 23.15 0.74
C SER A 166 -18.61 23.45 2.16
N GLY A 167 -18.66 22.49 3.06
CA GLY A 167 -18.13 22.55 4.42
C GLY A 167 -16.66 22.14 4.52
N GLY A 168 -16.06 21.67 3.42
CA GLY A 168 -14.69 21.20 3.38
C GLY A 168 -14.52 19.73 3.79
N VAL A 169 -15.62 18.99 3.97
CA VAL A 169 -15.61 17.55 4.29
C VAL A 169 -15.50 16.75 3.01
N MET A 170 -14.57 15.82 2.96
CA MET A 170 -14.43 14.86 1.86
C MET A 170 -15.45 13.72 2.04
N HIS A 171 -15.92 13.17 0.92
CA HIS A 171 -16.89 12.08 0.89
C HIS A 171 -16.41 10.97 -0.05
N PHE A 172 -15.92 9.88 0.52
CA PHE A 172 -15.48 8.69 -0.21
C PHE A 172 -15.62 7.44 0.67
N PRO A 173 -15.76 6.24 0.07
CA PRO A 173 -15.90 4.99 0.81
C PRO A 173 -14.66 4.57 1.58
N GLY A 174 -14.85 3.77 2.64
CA GLY A 174 -13.78 3.21 3.44
C GLY A 174 -14.17 1.92 4.18
N PHE A 175 -13.37 1.53 5.14
CA PHE A 175 -13.69 0.46 6.07
C PHE A 175 -14.34 1.03 7.32
N SER A 176 -15.38 0.38 7.83
CA SER A 176 -15.89 0.68 9.17
C SER A 176 -14.92 0.15 10.22
N LYS A 177 -14.84 0.84 11.35
CA LYS A 177 -14.07 0.35 12.52
C LYS A 177 -14.46 -1.09 12.89
N ALA A 178 -15.76 -1.41 12.87
CA ALA A 178 -16.24 -2.75 13.19
C ALA A 178 -15.72 -3.83 12.23
N ALA A 179 -15.57 -3.49 10.93
CA ALA A 179 -14.98 -4.41 9.96
C ALA A 179 -13.49 -4.64 10.22
N VAL A 180 -12.76 -3.57 10.56
CA VAL A 180 -11.33 -3.69 10.92
C VAL A 180 -11.16 -4.49 12.20
N ASP A 181 -11.94 -4.23 13.25
CA ASP A 181 -11.93 -5.02 14.48
C ASP A 181 -12.21 -6.50 14.20
N PHE A 182 -13.20 -6.83 13.38
CA PHE A 182 -13.50 -8.19 12.96
C PHE A 182 -12.30 -8.85 12.26
N LEU A 183 -11.65 -8.14 11.33
CA LEU A 183 -10.48 -8.65 10.61
C LEU A 183 -9.30 -8.91 11.55
N LEU A 184 -9.08 -8.04 12.52
CA LEU A 184 -7.96 -8.16 13.47
C LEU A 184 -8.19 -9.21 14.55
N THR A 185 -9.44 -9.40 15.03
CA THR A 185 -9.74 -10.31 16.13
C THR A 185 -10.13 -11.70 15.66
N GLU A 186 -10.83 -11.81 14.53
CA GLU A 186 -11.43 -13.06 14.05
C GLU A 186 -10.70 -13.66 12.84
N ARG A 187 -9.77 -12.90 12.24
CA ARG A 187 -9.04 -13.31 11.03
C ARG A 187 -7.55 -13.04 11.19
N ARG A 188 -6.77 -13.68 10.35
CA ARG A 188 -5.31 -13.50 10.28
C ARG A 188 -4.95 -12.90 8.95
N ILE A 189 -5.14 -11.59 8.81
CA ILE A 189 -4.84 -10.86 7.58
C ILE A 189 -3.44 -10.22 7.63
N SER A 190 -2.85 -9.93 6.46
CA SER A 190 -1.61 -9.15 6.33
C SER A 190 -1.87 -7.65 6.24
N GLY A 191 -3.02 -7.25 5.71
CA GLY A 191 -3.35 -5.84 5.55
C GLY A 191 -4.70 -5.63 4.90
N ILE A 192 -5.10 -4.37 4.85
CA ILE A 192 -6.30 -3.90 4.14
C ILE A 192 -5.88 -2.87 3.08
N GLY A 193 -6.70 -2.69 2.06
CA GLY A 193 -6.45 -1.71 1.01
C GLY A 193 -7.74 -1.15 0.43
N VAL A 194 -7.64 0.04 -0.13
CA VAL A 194 -8.77 0.81 -0.67
C VAL A 194 -8.42 1.42 -2.03
N ASP A 195 -9.44 1.78 -2.79
CA ASP A 195 -9.32 2.57 -4.02
C ASP A 195 -9.68 4.05 -3.81
N THR A 196 -9.54 4.54 -2.55
CA THR A 196 -9.84 5.89 -2.08
C THR A 196 -8.62 6.56 -1.43
N LEU A 197 -8.79 7.76 -0.83
CA LEU A 197 -7.70 8.52 -0.20
C LEU A 197 -7.30 8.02 1.19
N SER A 198 -8.18 7.31 1.89
CA SER A 198 -7.93 6.81 3.24
C SER A 198 -8.59 5.45 3.45
N LEU A 199 -8.13 4.70 4.45
CA LEU A 199 -8.71 3.41 4.84
C LEU A 199 -10.10 3.55 5.43
N ASP A 200 -10.37 4.63 6.16
CA ASP A 200 -11.67 5.03 6.66
C ASP A 200 -12.46 5.85 5.62
N HIS A 201 -13.75 6.03 5.82
CA HIS A 201 -14.59 6.84 4.92
C HIS A 201 -14.32 8.35 5.08
N GLY A 202 -14.61 9.14 4.06
CA GLY A 202 -14.25 10.56 3.99
C GLY A 202 -14.62 11.43 5.20
N PRO A 203 -15.84 11.34 5.76
CA PRO A 203 -16.23 12.11 6.93
C PRO A 203 -15.66 11.63 8.27
N SER A 204 -14.88 10.55 8.29
CA SER A 204 -14.26 10.06 9.53
C SER A 204 -13.40 11.15 10.18
N THR A 205 -13.50 11.25 11.50
CA THR A 205 -12.67 12.17 12.31
C THR A 205 -11.69 11.46 13.21
N THR A 206 -11.66 10.12 13.13
CA THR A 206 -10.79 9.24 13.93
C THR A 206 -10.11 8.24 13.01
N PHE A 207 -8.80 8.25 13.02
CA PHE A 207 -7.95 7.29 12.29
C PHE A 207 -7.70 6.03 13.12
#